data_8d24e4c6c9ade800047dcb5406e47521
#
_entry.id   8d24e4c6c9ade800047dcb5406e47521
#
_cell.length_a   1.000
_cell.length_b   1.000
_cell.length_c   1.000
_cell.angle_alpha   90.00
_cell.angle_beta   90.00
_cell.angle_gamma   90.00
#
_symmetry.space_group_name_H-M   'P 1'
#
loop_
_entity.id
_entity.type
_entity.pdbx_description
1 polymer ?
#
loop_
_entity_poly.entity_id
_entity_poly.type
_entity_poly.pdbx_seq_one_letter_code
_entity_poly.pdbx_strand_id
1 'polypeptide(L)'
;MARGVVDTVPQAHTAGARIFFAESFAGVDPNPWPFGAEVDARVITRTNNGILADADAPIDTLTIVARHNLPYPPGRFRINGSYRPDEVENTITVSWAHRNRLQQTVYLLAQDDISVTPEPAVTYGIRIYDEDGVLSRTLTGLTGTSYIYPLDDELADCGGPQARLTVELYAERDGLESWQAHSHTFDRVYTGWGFDWGNNWGGN
;
A
#
# COMPACT_ATOMS: atom_id res chain seq x y z
N MET A 1 0.68 6.68 -19.01
CA MET A 1 1.68 6.54 -17.92
C MET A 1 1.09 5.59 -16.90
N ALA A 2 1.76 4.49 -16.59
CA ALA A 2 1.31 3.55 -15.57
C ALA A 2 1.63 4.11 -14.16
N ARG A 3 0.72 3.91 -13.20
CA ARG A 3 0.89 4.31 -11.80
C ARG A 3 0.68 3.10 -10.90
N GLY A 4 1.39 3.05 -9.77
CA GLY A 4 1.27 1.95 -8.81
C GLY A 4 1.61 0.62 -9.46
N VAL A 5 2.77 0.54 -10.09
CA VAL A 5 3.29 -0.68 -10.71
C VAL A 5 4.27 -1.38 -9.78
N VAL A 6 4.47 -2.68 -10.00
CA VAL A 6 5.38 -3.51 -9.21
C VAL A 6 4.93 -3.51 -7.74
N ASP A 7 5.80 -3.14 -6.82
CA ASP A 7 5.58 -3.14 -5.38
C ASP A 7 5.14 -1.78 -4.81
N THR A 8 4.66 -0.88 -5.67
CA THR A 8 4.23 0.46 -5.26
C THR A 8 2.72 0.65 -5.34
N VAL A 9 2.20 1.54 -4.51
CA VAL A 9 0.82 2.04 -4.58
C VAL A 9 0.82 3.50 -5.05
N PRO A 10 -0.25 3.99 -5.72
CA PRO A 10 -0.35 5.39 -6.10
C PRO A 10 -0.36 6.29 -4.86
N GLN A 11 0.53 7.25 -4.84
CA GLN A 11 0.64 8.24 -3.77
C GLN A 11 0.66 9.66 -4.34
N ALA A 12 0.29 10.63 -3.51
CA ALA A 12 0.49 12.02 -3.82
C ALA A 12 1.98 12.38 -3.70
N HIS A 13 2.47 13.20 -4.61
CA HIS A 13 3.83 13.72 -4.59
C HIS A 13 3.80 15.23 -4.35
N THR A 14 4.65 15.71 -3.48
CA THR A 14 4.80 17.15 -3.22
C THR A 14 5.43 17.86 -4.42
N ALA A 15 5.12 19.14 -4.59
CA ALA A 15 5.80 19.96 -5.59
C ALA A 15 7.32 19.94 -5.33
N GLY A 16 8.11 19.75 -6.40
CA GLY A 16 9.57 19.61 -6.31
C GLY A 16 10.08 18.20 -6.04
N ALA A 17 9.21 17.19 -5.95
CA ALA A 17 9.63 15.80 -5.87
C ALA A 17 10.54 15.43 -7.04
N ARG A 18 11.64 14.72 -6.76
CA ARG A 18 12.59 14.29 -7.80
C ARG A 18 12.01 13.17 -8.63
N ILE A 19 12.16 13.27 -9.94
CA ILE A 19 11.80 12.24 -10.91
C ILE A 19 13.09 11.63 -11.47
N PHE A 20 13.18 10.31 -11.43
CA PHE A 20 14.28 9.57 -12.02
C PHE A 20 13.77 8.84 -13.27
N PHE A 21 14.42 9.06 -14.40
CA PHE A 21 14.15 8.33 -15.64
C PHE A 21 15.10 7.13 -15.71
N ALA A 22 14.52 5.93 -15.70
CA ALA A 22 15.27 4.68 -15.56
C ALA A 22 15.46 3.97 -16.93
N GLU A 23 15.72 4.71 -18.01
CA GLU A 23 15.83 4.14 -19.36
C GLU A 23 17.08 3.27 -19.57
N SER A 24 18.08 3.37 -18.72
CA SER A 24 19.33 2.62 -18.84
C SER A 24 20.05 2.41 -17.51
N PHE A 25 19.35 1.92 -16.50
CA PHE A 25 20.04 1.39 -15.31
C PHE A 25 20.78 0.11 -15.70
N ALA A 26 22.07 0.24 -15.98
CA ALA A 26 22.95 -0.85 -16.40
C ALA A 26 23.80 -1.38 -15.24
N GLY A 27 23.27 -1.54 -14.07
CA GLY A 27 24.04 -2.08 -12.94
C GLY A 27 23.16 -2.92 -12.04
N VAL A 28 23.18 -4.23 -12.20
CA VAL A 28 22.63 -5.18 -11.23
C VAL A 28 23.81 -5.85 -10.57
N ASP A 29 23.89 -5.81 -9.25
CA ASP A 29 24.82 -6.66 -8.51
C ASP A 29 24.38 -8.12 -8.71
N PRO A 30 25.23 -8.98 -9.29
CA PRO A 30 24.88 -10.38 -9.50
C PRO A 30 24.86 -11.20 -8.20
N ASN A 31 25.33 -10.65 -7.08
CA ASN A 31 25.38 -11.38 -5.82
C ASN A 31 24.01 -11.38 -5.14
N PRO A 32 23.50 -12.55 -4.75
CA PRO A 32 22.28 -12.63 -3.94
C PRO A 32 22.62 -12.28 -2.48
N TRP A 33 22.27 -11.10 -2.06
CA TRP A 33 22.44 -10.66 -0.67
C TRP A 33 21.29 -11.18 0.21
N PRO A 34 21.56 -11.81 1.36
CA PRO A 34 20.51 -12.25 2.27
C PRO A 34 19.84 -11.05 2.98
N PHE A 35 18.64 -11.28 3.51
CA PHE A 35 17.95 -10.30 4.34
C PHE A 35 18.81 -9.93 5.57
N GLY A 36 18.90 -8.64 5.87
CA GLY A 36 19.67 -8.10 6.99
C GLY A 36 21.17 -7.96 6.72
N ALA A 37 21.67 -8.36 5.54
CA ALA A 37 23.06 -8.10 5.18
C ALA A 37 23.32 -6.59 5.06
N GLU A 38 24.45 -6.13 5.58
CA GLU A 38 24.95 -4.78 5.36
C GLU A 38 25.91 -4.79 4.18
N VAL A 39 25.70 -3.90 3.25
CA VAL A 39 26.50 -3.75 2.03
C VAL A 39 27.01 -2.33 1.93
N ASP A 40 28.31 -2.17 1.83
CA ASP A 40 28.98 -0.89 1.61
C ASP A 40 29.04 -0.58 0.12
N ALA A 41 28.41 0.51 -0.29
CA ALA A 41 28.45 1.03 -1.63
C ALA A 41 29.40 2.24 -1.71
N ARG A 42 30.18 2.32 -2.79
CA ARG A 42 31.04 3.47 -3.09
C ARG A 42 30.83 3.94 -4.50
N VAL A 43 30.69 5.24 -4.68
CA VAL A 43 30.62 5.86 -6.01
C VAL A 43 32.01 6.35 -6.41
N ILE A 44 32.65 5.64 -7.32
CA ILE A 44 33.98 6.00 -7.84
C ILE A 44 33.78 7.02 -8.96
N THR A 45 34.06 8.28 -8.67
CA THR A 45 33.96 9.37 -9.64
C THR A 45 35.12 9.32 -10.62
N ARG A 46 34.85 9.41 -11.93
CA ARG A 46 35.82 9.52 -13.00
C ARG A 46 35.73 10.88 -13.67
N THR A 47 36.85 11.57 -13.80
CA THR A 47 36.99 12.85 -14.49
C THR A 47 38.11 12.78 -15.52
N ASN A 48 38.31 13.84 -16.33
CA ASN A 48 39.43 13.95 -17.22
C ASN A 48 40.80 13.98 -16.50
N ASN A 49 40.81 14.31 -15.20
CA ASN A 49 42.01 14.38 -14.37
C ASN A 49 42.34 13.08 -13.65
N GLY A 50 41.49 12.06 -13.75
CA GLY A 50 41.74 10.77 -13.13
C GLY A 50 40.47 10.14 -12.53
N ILE A 51 40.69 9.04 -11.85
CA ILE A 51 39.67 8.26 -11.15
C ILE A 51 39.91 8.44 -9.65
N LEU A 52 38.86 8.71 -8.89
CA LEU A 52 38.93 8.76 -7.42
C LEU A 52 39.44 7.42 -6.89
N ALA A 53 40.42 7.44 -6.00
CA ALA A 53 40.87 6.22 -5.35
C ALA A 53 39.78 5.63 -4.46
N ASP A 54 39.66 4.30 -4.43
CA ASP A 54 38.61 3.60 -3.64
C ASP A 54 38.67 3.99 -2.18
N ALA A 55 39.85 4.19 -1.60
CA ALA A 55 40.04 4.59 -0.22
C ALA A 55 39.51 6.00 0.10
N ASP A 56 39.42 6.87 -0.91
CA ASP A 56 38.96 8.26 -0.76
C ASP A 56 37.48 8.42 -1.10
N ALA A 57 36.83 7.38 -1.64
CA ALA A 57 35.41 7.41 -1.94
C ALA A 57 34.57 7.27 -0.67
N PRO A 58 33.54 8.14 -0.47
CA PRO A 58 32.62 7.99 0.66
C PRO A 58 31.95 6.62 0.65
N ILE A 59 31.77 6.04 1.82
CA ILE A 59 31.02 4.80 2.01
C ILE A 59 29.58 5.15 2.31
N ASP A 60 28.64 4.50 1.60
CA ASP A 60 27.23 4.52 1.89
C ASP A 60 26.80 3.07 2.24
N THR A 61 26.48 2.84 3.51
CA THR A 61 26.14 1.51 3.99
C THR A 61 24.63 1.30 3.86
N LEU A 62 24.24 0.24 3.16
CA LEU A 62 22.86 -0.17 2.94
C LEU A 62 22.55 -1.49 3.62
N THR A 63 21.46 -1.53 4.38
CA THR A 63 20.92 -2.80 4.88
C THR A 63 19.98 -3.40 3.84
N ILE A 64 20.21 -4.65 3.47
CA ILE A 64 19.38 -5.38 2.51
C ILE A 64 18.08 -5.81 3.19
N VAL A 65 16.98 -5.22 2.79
CA VAL A 65 15.63 -5.53 3.31
C VAL A 65 14.90 -6.61 2.49
N ALA A 66 15.59 -7.26 1.56
CA ALA A 66 15.07 -8.32 0.68
C ALA A 66 13.70 -7.96 0.04
N ARG A 67 13.52 -6.71 -0.35
CA ARG A 67 12.28 -6.15 -0.92
C ARG A 67 11.72 -6.99 -2.07
N HIS A 68 12.58 -7.65 -2.83
CA HIS A 68 12.21 -8.56 -3.92
C HIS A 68 11.46 -9.82 -3.45
N ASN A 69 11.52 -10.16 -2.16
CA ASN A 69 10.79 -11.28 -1.56
C ASN A 69 9.39 -10.89 -1.10
N LEU A 70 9.12 -9.61 -0.95
CA LEU A 70 7.83 -9.14 -0.49
C LEU A 70 6.76 -9.33 -1.58
N PRO A 71 5.52 -9.70 -1.21
CA PRO A 71 4.43 -9.74 -2.18
C PRO A 71 4.14 -8.33 -2.71
N TYR A 72 3.61 -8.26 -3.94
CA TYR A 72 3.14 -6.98 -4.45
C TYR A 72 1.87 -6.55 -3.74
N PRO A 73 1.69 -5.24 -3.45
CA PRO A 73 0.45 -4.74 -2.91
C PRO A 73 -0.70 -5.05 -3.89
N PRO A 74 -1.93 -5.28 -3.40
CA PRO A 74 -3.07 -5.53 -4.25
C PRO A 74 -3.30 -4.35 -5.21
N GLY A 75 -3.82 -4.62 -6.38
CA GLY A 75 -4.21 -3.61 -7.34
C GLY A 75 -5.68 -3.20 -7.17
N ARG A 76 -6.10 -2.16 -7.89
CA ARG A 76 -7.50 -1.77 -8.07
C ARG A 76 -8.27 -1.63 -6.75
N PHE A 77 -7.63 -1.04 -5.75
CA PHE A 77 -8.27 -0.76 -4.46
C PHE A 77 -9.47 0.16 -4.65
N ARG A 78 -10.64 -0.28 -4.17
CA ARG A 78 -11.90 0.45 -4.23
C ARG A 78 -12.65 0.33 -2.91
N ILE A 79 -13.36 1.38 -2.57
CA ILE A 79 -14.32 1.41 -1.47
C ILE A 79 -15.68 1.73 -2.06
N ASN A 80 -16.66 0.84 -1.85
CA ASN A 80 -18.00 0.89 -2.46
C ASN A 80 -17.93 1.13 -4.00
N GLY A 81 -16.98 0.46 -4.67
CA GLY A 81 -16.75 0.57 -6.11
C GLY A 81 -16.01 1.81 -6.58
N SER A 82 -15.78 2.80 -5.71
CA SER A 82 -15.11 4.07 -6.05
C SER A 82 -13.64 4.05 -5.66
N TYR A 83 -12.80 4.73 -6.45
CA TYR A 83 -11.42 4.96 -6.11
C TYR A 83 -11.30 6.21 -5.23
N ARG A 84 -10.92 6.01 -3.97
CA ARG A 84 -10.74 7.08 -2.98
C ARG A 84 -11.97 8.00 -2.85
N PRO A 85 -13.14 7.47 -2.46
CA PRO A 85 -14.32 8.30 -2.21
C PRO A 85 -14.08 9.25 -1.04
N ASP A 86 -14.60 10.47 -1.12
CA ASP A 86 -14.52 11.43 -0.01
C ASP A 86 -15.47 11.03 1.12
N GLU A 87 -16.62 10.44 0.77
CA GLU A 87 -17.68 10.02 1.69
C GLU A 87 -18.11 8.58 1.42
N VAL A 88 -18.45 7.84 2.47
CA VAL A 88 -18.97 6.47 2.39
C VAL A 88 -20.17 6.29 3.32
N GLU A 89 -21.27 5.81 2.74
CA GLU A 89 -22.52 5.56 3.48
C GLU A 89 -22.59 4.13 4.00
N ASN A 90 -23.12 3.97 5.22
CA ASN A 90 -23.50 2.70 5.84
C ASN A 90 -22.44 1.59 5.68
N THR A 91 -22.81 0.45 5.09
CA THR A 91 -21.92 -0.72 4.89
C THR A 91 -20.77 -0.39 3.96
N ILE A 92 -19.55 -0.77 4.36
CA ILE A 92 -18.34 -0.57 3.57
C ILE A 92 -18.00 -1.86 2.83
N THR A 93 -17.81 -1.78 1.52
CA THR A 93 -17.27 -2.87 0.71
C THR A 93 -15.90 -2.47 0.20
N VAL A 94 -14.87 -3.14 0.69
CA VAL A 94 -13.49 -3.01 0.19
C VAL A 94 -13.29 -4.03 -0.91
N SER A 95 -12.78 -3.61 -2.07
CA SER A 95 -12.48 -4.53 -3.17
C SER A 95 -11.13 -4.21 -3.80
N TRP A 96 -10.50 -5.25 -4.37
CA TRP A 96 -9.16 -5.16 -4.95
C TRP A 96 -8.94 -6.15 -6.09
N ALA A 97 -7.79 -6.08 -6.73
CA ALA A 97 -7.34 -7.02 -7.75
C ALA A 97 -6.10 -7.77 -7.27
N HIS A 98 -6.00 -9.03 -7.60
CA HIS A 98 -4.78 -9.80 -7.36
C HIS A 98 -3.60 -9.23 -8.15
N ARG A 99 -2.42 -9.30 -7.55
CA ARG A 99 -1.13 -9.04 -8.19
C ARG A 99 -0.22 -10.24 -8.01
N ASN A 100 0.69 -10.43 -8.96
CA ASN A 100 1.60 -11.57 -8.95
C ASN A 100 2.95 -11.13 -9.52
N ARG A 101 3.96 -11.01 -8.67
CA ARG A 101 5.31 -10.60 -9.07
C ARG A 101 5.96 -11.57 -10.05
N LEU A 102 5.60 -12.87 -10.00
CA LEU A 102 6.16 -13.90 -10.88
C LEU A 102 5.62 -13.81 -12.32
N GLN A 103 4.47 -13.18 -12.52
CA GLN A 103 3.84 -13.01 -13.83
C GLN A 103 4.11 -11.63 -14.47
N GLN A 104 4.61 -10.66 -13.71
CA GLN A 104 4.88 -9.31 -14.19
C GLN A 104 6.31 -9.14 -14.69
N THR A 105 6.83 -10.13 -15.41
CA THR A 105 8.21 -10.11 -15.93
C THR A 105 8.31 -9.54 -17.35
N VAL A 106 7.21 -9.56 -18.11
CA VAL A 106 7.19 -9.14 -19.52
C VAL A 106 6.51 -7.77 -19.67
N TYR A 107 5.48 -7.51 -18.90
CA TYR A 107 4.79 -6.22 -18.88
C TYR A 107 4.36 -5.84 -17.47
N LEU A 108 4.26 -4.56 -17.21
CA LEU A 108 3.87 -4.02 -15.91
C LEU A 108 2.37 -3.80 -15.88
N LEU A 109 1.70 -4.35 -14.86
CA LEU A 109 0.31 -4.04 -14.56
C LEU A 109 0.22 -2.74 -13.78
N ALA A 110 -0.57 -1.82 -14.27
CA ALA A 110 -0.90 -0.58 -13.57
C ALA A 110 -1.91 -0.86 -12.44
N GLN A 111 -2.06 0.13 -11.55
CA GLN A 111 -2.95 0.02 -10.39
C GLN A 111 -4.40 -0.32 -10.76
N ASP A 112 -4.90 0.20 -11.89
CA ASP A 112 -6.29 0.03 -12.32
C ASP A 112 -6.53 -1.17 -13.24
N ASP A 113 -5.48 -1.91 -13.57
CA ASP A 113 -5.59 -3.10 -14.40
C ASP A 113 -6.36 -4.22 -13.68
N ILE A 114 -6.83 -5.18 -14.48
CA ILE A 114 -7.60 -6.34 -13.98
C ILE A 114 -6.75 -7.24 -13.08
N SER A 115 -7.43 -8.13 -12.34
CA SER A 115 -6.78 -9.21 -11.61
C SER A 115 -6.00 -10.14 -12.53
N VAL A 116 -4.87 -10.59 -12.05
CA VAL A 116 -4.13 -11.75 -12.57
C VAL A 116 -4.33 -12.94 -11.62
N THR A 117 -3.82 -14.10 -11.98
CA THR A 117 -3.77 -15.23 -11.04
C THR A 117 -2.97 -14.82 -9.80
N PRO A 118 -3.48 -15.01 -8.57
CA PRO A 118 -2.75 -14.64 -7.37
C PRO A 118 -1.41 -15.38 -7.29
N GLU A 119 -0.42 -14.75 -6.72
CA GLU A 119 0.85 -15.40 -6.41
C GLU A 119 0.59 -16.51 -5.37
N PRO A 120 1.22 -17.70 -5.48
CA PRO A 120 1.05 -18.78 -4.51
C PRO A 120 1.35 -18.31 -3.08
N ALA A 121 0.51 -18.74 -2.13
CA ALA A 121 0.58 -18.42 -0.71
C ALA A 121 0.35 -16.94 -0.35
N VAL A 122 0.01 -16.08 -1.30
CA VAL A 122 -0.38 -14.69 -0.99
C VAL A 122 -1.78 -14.66 -0.42
N THR A 123 -1.92 -13.95 0.69
CA THR A 123 -3.18 -13.55 1.32
C THR A 123 -3.23 -12.03 1.45
N TYR A 124 -4.38 -11.50 1.85
CA TYR A 124 -4.56 -10.07 2.04
C TYR A 124 -4.96 -9.77 3.48
N GLY A 125 -4.56 -8.60 3.93
CA GLY A 125 -4.96 -8.07 5.22
C GLY A 125 -5.62 -6.71 5.08
N ILE A 126 -6.58 -6.44 5.97
CA ILE A 126 -7.24 -5.15 6.09
C ILE A 126 -7.09 -4.69 7.54
N ARG A 127 -6.72 -3.42 7.72
CA ARG A 127 -6.76 -2.71 8.98
C ARG A 127 -7.74 -1.56 8.87
N ILE A 128 -8.57 -1.40 9.88
CA ILE A 128 -9.57 -0.33 9.95
C ILE A 128 -9.28 0.48 11.21
N TYR A 129 -9.13 1.77 11.03
CA TYR A 129 -8.84 2.72 12.09
C TYR A 129 -10.02 3.67 12.23
N ASP A 130 -10.36 4.01 13.47
CA ASP A 130 -11.40 4.97 13.83
C ASP A 130 -11.01 6.43 13.51
N GLU A 131 -11.84 7.38 13.90
CA GLU A 131 -11.63 8.81 13.67
C GLU A 131 -10.40 9.38 14.38
N ASP A 132 -9.99 8.77 15.49
CA ASP A 132 -8.81 9.13 16.27
C ASP A 132 -7.53 8.43 15.76
N GLY A 133 -7.65 7.59 14.74
CA GLY A 133 -6.54 6.78 14.19
C GLY A 133 -6.19 5.56 15.03
N VAL A 134 -7.07 5.14 15.92
CA VAL A 134 -6.90 3.93 16.72
C VAL A 134 -7.33 2.71 15.89
N LEU A 135 -6.54 1.65 15.93
CA LEU A 135 -6.83 0.41 15.20
C LEU A 135 -8.04 -0.30 15.84
N SER A 136 -9.16 -0.30 15.14
CA SER A 136 -10.43 -0.88 15.60
C SER A 136 -10.62 -2.33 15.13
N ARG A 137 -10.17 -2.65 13.91
CA ARG A 137 -10.25 -4.02 13.37
C ARG A 137 -9.04 -4.40 12.56
N THR A 138 -8.60 -5.65 12.69
CA THR A 138 -7.60 -6.28 11.81
C THR A 138 -8.16 -7.57 11.24
N LEU A 139 -8.05 -7.74 9.95
CA LEU A 139 -8.38 -8.95 9.20
C LEU A 139 -7.14 -9.44 8.50
N THR A 140 -6.89 -10.74 8.55
CA THR A 140 -5.75 -11.40 7.92
C THR A 140 -6.19 -12.65 7.17
N GLY A 141 -5.35 -13.15 6.29
CA GLY A 141 -5.60 -14.42 5.61
C GLY A 141 -6.72 -14.38 4.57
N LEU A 142 -7.12 -13.20 4.10
CA LEU A 142 -8.13 -13.08 3.05
C LEU A 142 -7.57 -13.60 1.72
N THR A 143 -8.33 -14.46 1.03
CA THR A 143 -7.92 -15.05 -0.26
C THR A 143 -8.75 -14.53 -1.44
N GLY A 144 -9.88 -13.88 -1.16
CA GLY A 144 -10.75 -13.27 -2.15
C GLY A 144 -10.24 -11.91 -2.66
N THR A 145 -11.12 -11.20 -3.36
CA THR A 145 -10.88 -9.85 -3.90
C THR A 145 -11.84 -8.81 -3.36
N SER A 146 -12.59 -9.15 -2.30
CA SER A 146 -13.47 -8.22 -1.62
C SER A 146 -13.71 -8.65 -0.18
N TYR A 147 -14.04 -7.66 0.64
CA TYR A 147 -14.50 -7.82 2.02
C TYR A 147 -15.61 -6.82 2.29
N ILE A 148 -16.65 -7.27 2.98
CA ILE A 148 -17.75 -6.43 3.42
C ILE A 148 -17.60 -6.19 4.92
N TYR A 149 -17.55 -4.93 5.31
CA TYR A 149 -17.57 -4.47 6.69
C TYR A 149 -18.96 -3.90 6.98
N PRO A 150 -19.83 -4.68 7.64
CA PRO A 150 -21.18 -4.25 7.98
C PRO A 150 -21.17 -3.07 8.95
N LEU A 151 -22.21 -2.24 8.88
CA LEU A 151 -22.37 -1.11 9.80
C LEU A 151 -22.43 -1.56 11.26
N ASP A 152 -23.11 -2.68 11.53
CA ASP A 152 -23.21 -3.21 12.89
C ASP A 152 -21.85 -3.59 13.48
N ASP A 153 -20.96 -4.14 12.64
CA ASP A 153 -19.59 -4.47 13.04
C ASP A 153 -18.80 -3.19 13.34
N GLU A 154 -18.92 -2.17 12.49
CA GLU A 154 -18.28 -0.87 12.70
C GLU A 154 -18.69 -0.23 14.03
N LEU A 155 -20.01 -0.19 14.29
CA LEU A 155 -20.54 0.37 15.54
C LEU A 155 -20.05 -0.40 16.78
N ALA A 156 -19.92 -1.72 16.66
CA ALA A 156 -19.40 -2.55 17.74
C ALA A 156 -17.90 -2.36 17.98
N ASP A 157 -17.10 -2.28 16.90
CA ASP A 157 -15.65 -2.14 16.98
C ASP A 157 -15.22 -0.76 17.47
N CYS A 158 -15.89 0.29 17.00
CA CYS A 158 -15.56 1.67 17.32
C CYS A 158 -16.34 2.23 18.52
N GLY A 159 -17.28 1.45 19.08
CA GLY A 159 -18.12 1.88 20.21
C GLY A 159 -19.20 2.90 19.85
N GLY A 160 -19.45 3.15 18.56
CA GLY A 160 -20.47 4.07 18.06
C GLY A 160 -20.14 4.59 16.65
N PRO A 161 -21.03 5.47 16.12
CA PRO A 161 -20.80 6.11 14.83
C PRO A 161 -19.52 6.95 14.83
N GLN A 162 -18.78 6.92 13.72
CA GLN A 162 -17.54 7.64 13.52
C GLN A 162 -17.77 8.77 12.51
N ALA A 163 -17.16 9.95 12.70
CA ALA A 163 -17.17 10.98 11.67
C ALA A 163 -16.29 10.58 10.46
N ARG A 164 -15.28 9.72 10.71
CA ARG A 164 -14.29 9.35 9.72
C ARG A 164 -13.73 7.96 10.00
N LEU A 165 -13.34 7.23 8.95
CA LEU A 165 -12.58 5.99 9.06
C LEU A 165 -11.40 6.00 8.11
N THR A 166 -10.35 5.24 8.48
CA THR A 166 -9.23 4.93 7.59
C THR A 166 -9.20 3.43 7.34
N VAL A 167 -9.16 3.04 6.08
CA VAL A 167 -8.99 1.65 5.65
C VAL A 167 -7.63 1.47 5.03
N GLU A 168 -6.88 0.50 5.54
CA GLU A 168 -5.60 0.07 4.98
C GLU A 168 -5.74 -1.34 4.42
N LEU A 169 -5.20 -1.57 3.21
CA LEU A 169 -5.21 -2.87 2.52
C LEU A 169 -3.77 -3.22 2.09
N TYR A 170 -3.31 -4.39 2.44
CA TYR A 170 -1.98 -4.91 2.13
C TYR A 170 -2.05 -6.37 1.68
N ALA A 171 -0.95 -6.86 1.08
CA ALA A 171 -0.75 -8.27 0.81
C ALA A 171 0.25 -8.85 1.80
N GLU A 172 0.11 -10.14 2.10
CA GLU A 172 1.00 -10.88 2.99
C GLU A 172 1.36 -12.22 2.36
N ARG A 173 2.62 -12.64 2.52
CA ARG A 173 3.09 -13.96 2.17
C ARG A 173 4.24 -14.38 3.08
N ASP A 174 4.15 -15.58 3.62
CA ASP A 174 5.19 -16.15 4.51
C ASP A 174 5.51 -15.26 5.72
N GLY A 175 4.51 -14.54 6.25
CA GLY A 175 4.66 -13.60 7.36
C GLY A 175 5.29 -12.25 6.97
N LEU A 176 5.47 -11.98 5.68
CA LEU A 176 6.01 -10.72 5.18
C LEU A 176 4.92 -9.92 4.48
N GLU A 177 4.73 -8.68 4.92
CA GLU A 177 3.79 -7.75 4.30
C GLU A 177 4.38 -7.11 3.03
N SER A 178 3.52 -6.67 2.11
CA SER A 178 3.91 -5.88 0.95
C SER A 178 4.64 -4.61 1.36
N TRP A 179 5.60 -4.17 0.54
CA TRP A 179 6.41 -2.97 0.83
C TRP A 179 5.59 -1.72 1.11
N GLN A 180 4.46 -1.60 0.43
CA GLN A 180 3.50 -0.52 0.64
C GLN A 180 2.11 -1.11 0.80
N ALA A 181 1.27 -0.42 1.55
CA ALA A 181 -0.15 -0.68 1.68
C ALA A 181 -0.96 0.45 1.03
N HIS A 182 -2.16 0.13 0.54
CA HIS A 182 -3.14 1.16 0.26
C HIS A 182 -3.67 1.69 1.58
N SER A 183 -3.77 3.01 1.70
CA SER A 183 -4.41 3.66 2.83
C SER A 183 -5.32 4.77 2.31
N HIS A 184 -6.55 4.81 2.79
CA HIS A 184 -7.49 5.84 2.43
C HIS A 184 -8.40 6.19 3.60
N THR A 185 -8.53 7.49 3.84
CA THR A 185 -9.41 8.06 4.85
C THR A 185 -10.60 8.71 4.16
N PHE A 186 -11.80 8.48 4.66
CA PHE A 186 -13.06 9.02 4.13
C PHE A 186 -14.00 9.40 5.27
N ASP A 187 -14.89 10.34 5.01
CA ASP A 187 -15.93 10.75 5.94
C ASP A 187 -17.07 9.72 5.93
N ARG A 188 -17.70 9.54 7.09
CA ARG A 188 -18.80 8.57 7.26
C ARG A 188 -20.15 9.28 7.22
N VAL A 189 -21.06 8.72 6.46
CA VAL A 189 -22.45 9.14 6.38
C VAL A 189 -23.34 7.98 6.82
N TYR A 190 -24.19 8.24 7.77
CA TYR A 190 -25.14 7.26 8.28
C TYR A 190 -26.55 7.68 7.87
N THR A 191 -27.22 6.81 7.12
CA THR A 191 -28.60 7.02 6.67
C THR A 191 -29.49 5.93 7.25
N GLY A 192 -30.67 6.30 7.75
CA GLY A 192 -31.65 5.36 8.27
C GLY A 192 -32.31 5.79 9.57
N TRP A 193 -33.38 5.06 9.94
CA TRP A 193 -34.17 5.30 11.14
C TRP A 193 -33.34 5.05 12.40
N GLY A 194 -32.76 6.03 12.97
CA GLY A 194 -31.98 5.93 14.21
C GLY A 194 -30.80 6.90 14.23
N PHE A 195 -30.30 7.29 13.07
CA PHE A 195 -29.21 8.26 12.96
C PHE A 195 -29.71 9.70 12.77
N ASP A 196 -30.90 9.88 12.15
CA ASP A 196 -31.48 11.22 11.91
C ASP A 196 -32.05 11.89 13.17
N TRP A 197 -32.24 11.16 14.28
CA TRP A 197 -32.85 11.71 15.50
C TRP A 197 -31.83 12.29 16.49
N GLY A 198 -30.55 12.00 16.35
CA GLY A 198 -29.50 12.43 17.28
C GLY A 198 -28.98 13.85 17.07
N ASN A 199 -29.06 14.39 15.85
CA ASN A 199 -28.44 15.68 15.50
C ASN A 199 -29.37 16.91 15.56
N ASN A 200 -30.65 16.73 15.91
CA ASN A 200 -31.62 17.86 15.83
C ASN A 200 -32.21 18.31 17.19
N TRP A 201 -31.65 17.87 18.32
CA TRP A 201 -32.15 18.27 19.66
C TRP A 201 -31.11 19.03 20.50
N GLY A 202 -30.25 19.81 19.88
CA GLY A 202 -29.25 20.65 20.54
C GLY A 202 -29.30 22.11 20.10
N GLY A 203 -30.48 22.71 20.04
CA GLY A 203 -30.64 24.11 19.69
C GLY A 203 -31.69 24.79 20.58
N ASN A 204 -31.28 25.25 21.76
CA ASN A 204 -31.76 26.47 22.45
C ASN A 204 -30.74 26.86 23.53
#